data_6785797befb6c150ef945d719bc7f533
#
_entry.id   6785797befb6c150ef945d719bc7f533
#
_cell.length_a   1.000
_cell.length_b   1.000
_cell.length_c   1.000
_cell.angle_alpha   90.00
_cell.angle_beta   90.00
_cell.angle_gamma   90.00
#
_symmetry.space_group_name_H-M   'P 1'
#
loop_
_entity.id
_entity.type
_entity.pdbx_description
1 polymer ?
#
loop_
_entity_poly.entity_id
_entity_poly.type
_entity_poly.pdbx_seq_one_letter_code
_entity_poly.pdbx_strand_id
1 'polypeptide(L)'
;MDAPAETYQQGFHRRWGHLRRARVRALAWLLDGPDLLGPGDPVWAGRIATLGPVTPETAAWLNRLDADPAPLDEALGAKVHTRLGLYAEKLMAFYFAQRGRLVAHGLQVRASPNDTVGEFDFLLEDGPDAVEHIEFATKFYLLDGEGGQQFDALVGPNLADSLGIKMRKVFERQLSLGGHPAAQALLPRPVSKAKALVKGWLFYPSGSWPEMRGIAAGHCRGFWCALDEIDTLAGEEILMLPRLQWLAPF
;
A
#
# COMPACT_ATOMS: atom_id res chain seq x y z
N MET A 1 7.16 29.32 21.48
CA MET A 1 7.69 28.23 20.62
C MET A 1 6.58 27.21 20.58
N ASP A 2 5.94 27.07 19.44
CA ASP A 2 4.94 26.00 19.24
C ASP A 2 5.64 24.64 19.32
N ALA A 3 5.03 23.69 20.00
CA ALA A 3 5.52 22.33 20.05
C ALA A 3 5.63 21.79 18.60
N PRO A 4 6.70 21.03 18.26
CA PRO A 4 6.81 20.47 16.93
C PRO A 4 5.57 19.63 16.60
N ALA A 5 5.05 19.78 15.40
CA ALA A 5 3.88 19.02 14.94
C ALA A 5 4.15 17.53 15.07
N GLU A 6 3.18 16.80 15.60
CA GLU A 6 3.28 15.35 15.77
C GLU A 6 3.54 14.67 14.43
N THR A 7 4.54 13.79 14.36
CA THR A 7 4.81 12.97 13.18
C THR A 7 3.75 11.89 13.02
N TYR A 8 3.59 11.37 11.79
CA TYR A 8 2.69 10.22 11.55
C TYR A 8 3.07 9.02 12.42
N GLN A 9 4.37 8.74 12.59
CA GLN A 9 4.88 7.63 13.40
C GLN A 9 4.44 7.77 14.86
N GLN A 10 4.59 8.95 15.44
CA GLN A 10 4.13 9.23 16.81
C GLN A 10 2.61 9.06 16.95
N GLY A 11 1.85 9.59 15.99
CA GLY A 11 0.40 9.43 15.95
C GLY A 11 -0.04 7.97 15.80
N PHE A 12 0.65 7.21 14.94
CA PHE A 12 0.40 5.77 14.78
C PHE A 12 0.72 5.00 16.06
N HIS A 13 1.87 5.28 16.69
CA HIS A 13 2.24 4.61 17.93
C HIS A 13 1.26 4.93 19.08
N ARG A 14 0.85 6.19 19.21
CA ARG A 14 -0.18 6.57 20.20
C ARG A 14 -1.49 5.82 19.99
N ARG A 15 -1.92 5.65 18.74
CA ARG A 15 -3.19 5.00 18.40
C ARG A 15 -3.12 3.48 18.47
N TRP A 16 -2.04 2.89 17.97
CA TRP A 16 -1.91 1.45 17.72
C TRP A 16 -0.75 0.79 18.47
N GLY A 17 -0.02 1.51 19.32
CA GLY A 17 1.11 0.98 20.11
C GLY A 17 0.73 -0.15 21.07
N HIS A 18 -0.56 -0.25 21.42
CA HIS A 18 -1.08 -1.32 22.26
C HIS A 18 -1.27 -2.66 21.51
N LEU A 19 -1.34 -2.66 20.19
CA LEU A 19 -1.41 -3.88 19.38
C LEU A 19 -0.08 -4.62 19.44
N ARG A 20 -0.11 -5.88 19.88
CA ARG A 20 1.09 -6.69 20.15
C ARG A 20 1.44 -7.62 19.00
N ARG A 21 0.49 -7.96 18.14
CA ARG A 21 0.67 -8.89 17.03
C ARG A 21 1.17 -8.12 15.81
N ALA A 22 2.40 -8.42 15.34
CA ALA A 22 3.01 -7.73 14.20
C ALA A 22 2.10 -7.74 12.95
N ARG A 23 1.38 -8.85 12.71
CA ARG A 23 0.44 -8.98 11.58
C ARG A 23 -0.77 -8.05 11.71
N VAL A 24 -1.28 -7.89 12.92
CA VAL A 24 -2.40 -6.97 13.19
C VAL A 24 -1.94 -5.52 13.13
N ARG A 25 -0.74 -5.20 13.63
CA ARG A 25 -0.15 -3.87 13.46
C ARG A 25 0.07 -3.52 11.98
N ALA A 26 0.56 -4.47 11.17
CA ALA A 26 0.72 -4.29 9.73
C ALA A 26 -0.63 -4.01 9.06
N LEU A 27 -1.67 -4.77 9.42
CA LEU A 27 -3.03 -4.53 8.91
C LEU A 27 -3.58 -3.18 9.38
N ALA A 28 -3.38 -2.81 10.65
CA ALA A 28 -3.78 -1.49 11.16
C ALA A 28 -3.12 -0.36 10.37
N TRP A 29 -1.82 -0.50 10.02
CA TRP A 29 -1.13 0.48 9.18
C TRP A 29 -1.70 0.54 7.76
N LEU A 30 -1.99 -0.59 7.14
CA LEU A 30 -2.60 -0.61 5.80
C LEU A 30 -3.95 0.10 5.76
N LEU A 31 -4.72 0.04 6.85
CA LEU A 31 -6.02 0.68 6.97
C LEU A 31 -5.94 2.15 7.37
N ASP A 32 -5.06 2.51 8.30
CA ASP A 32 -4.95 3.84 8.91
C ASP A 32 -3.85 4.70 8.27
N GLY A 33 -2.86 4.07 7.63
CA GLY A 33 -1.76 4.78 6.99
C GLY A 33 -2.25 5.70 5.87
N PRO A 34 -1.63 6.88 5.71
CA PRO A 34 -1.96 7.77 4.62
C PRO A 34 -1.71 7.09 3.27
N ASP A 35 -2.50 7.50 2.27
CA ASP A 35 -2.27 7.06 0.90
C ASP A 35 -0.96 7.67 0.39
N LEU A 36 -0.24 6.94 -0.46
CA LEU A 36 0.99 7.44 -1.06
C LEU A 36 0.70 8.48 -2.14
N LEU A 37 -0.38 8.26 -2.89
CA LEU A 37 -0.82 9.13 -3.98
C LEU A 37 -1.97 10.02 -3.52
N GLY A 38 -1.97 11.28 -3.92
CA GLY A 38 -3.01 12.25 -3.56
C GLY A 38 -4.33 11.99 -4.31
N PRO A 39 -5.39 11.50 -3.67
CA PRO A 39 -6.64 11.15 -4.37
C PRO A 39 -7.33 12.34 -5.03
N GLY A 40 -7.10 13.55 -4.52
CA GLY A 40 -7.64 14.80 -5.09
C GLY A 40 -6.75 15.45 -6.16
N ASP A 41 -5.56 14.91 -6.45
CA ASP A 41 -4.70 15.48 -7.47
C ASP A 41 -5.26 15.19 -8.88
N PRO A 42 -5.47 16.23 -9.71
CA PRO A 42 -6.02 16.08 -11.06
C PRO A 42 -5.22 15.15 -11.97
N VAL A 43 -3.92 14.96 -11.71
CA VAL A 43 -3.07 14.07 -12.51
C VAL A 43 -3.58 12.62 -12.51
N TRP A 44 -4.28 12.20 -11.50
CA TRP A 44 -4.83 10.86 -11.37
C TRP A 44 -6.24 10.70 -11.94
N ALA A 45 -6.89 11.78 -12.36
CA ALA A 45 -8.23 11.77 -12.94
C ALA A 45 -9.27 11.00 -12.10
N GLY A 46 -9.21 11.11 -10.78
CA GLY A 46 -10.12 10.42 -9.85
C GLY A 46 -9.90 8.91 -9.72
N ARG A 47 -8.79 8.36 -10.26
CA ARG A 47 -8.52 6.92 -10.26
C ARG A 47 -7.67 6.45 -9.06
N ILE A 48 -7.56 7.24 -8.00
CA ILE A 48 -6.98 6.80 -6.72
C ILE A 48 -8.12 6.38 -5.79
N ALA A 49 -7.97 5.18 -5.22
CA ALA A 49 -8.82 4.71 -4.14
C ALA A 49 -8.27 5.16 -2.79
N THR A 50 -9.15 5.42 -1.86
CA THR A 50 -8.82 5.64 -0.45
C THR A 50 -9.77 4.84 0.43
N LEU A 51 -9.28 4.37 1.56
CA LEU A 51 -10.10 3.64 2.55
C LEU A 51 -10.85 4.59 3.49
N GLY A 52 -10.47 5.87 3.48
CA GLY A 52 -10.98 6.83 4.44
C GLY A 52 -10.41 6.61 5.87
N PRO A 53 -10.90 7.35 6.86
CA PRO A 53 -10.47 7.20 8.24
C PRO A 53 -10.94 5.87 8.84
N VAL A 54 -10.12 5.28 9.70
CA VAL A 54 -10.50 4.08 10.45
C VAL A 54 -11.65 4.41 11.41
N THR A 55 -12.78 3.73 11.22
CA THR A 55 -13.95 3.90 12.07
C THR A 55 -13.76 3.27 13.45
N PRO A 56 -14.53 3.70 14.48
CA PRO A 56 -14.50 3.05 15.80
C PRO A 56 -14.77 1.54 15.76
N GLU A 57 -15.64 1.10 14.85
CA GLU A 57 -15.96 -0.33 14.66
C GLU A 57 -14.75 -1.09 14.10
N THR A 58 -14.04 -0.50 13.12
CA THR A 58 -12.83 -1.08 12.57
C THR A 58 -11.71 -1.13 13.61
N ALA A 59 -11.56 -0.09 14.43
CA ALA A 59 -10.62 -0.09 15.55
C ALA A 59 -10.94 -1.18 16.58
N ALA A 60 -12.19 -1.30 16.99
CA ALA A 60 -12.63 -2.35 17.90
C ALA A 60 -12.43 -3.76 17.32
N TRP A 61 -12.62 -3.92 15.99
CA TRP A 61 -12.34 -5.18 15.30
C TRP A 61 -10.85 -5.52 15.30
N LEU A 62 -9.95 -4.56 15.03
CA LEU A 62 -8.50 -4.76 15.12
C LEU A 62 -8.07 -5.17 16.54
N ASN A 63 -8.64 -4.57 17.58
CA ASN A 63 -8.37 -4.94 18.97
C ASN A 63 -8.78 -6.39 19.27
N ARG A 64 -9.96 -6.82 18.79
CA ARG A 64 -10.38 -8.23 18.94
C ARG A 64 -9.46 -9.17 18.18
N LEU A 65 -9.05 -8.79 16.98
CA LEU A 65 -8.12 -9.57 16.15
C LEU A 65 -6.73 -9.68 16.78
N ASP A 66 -6.27 -8.66 17.51
CA ASP A 66 -5.01 -8.71 18.26
C ASP A 66 -5.10 -9.65 19.47
N ALA A 67 -6.26 -9.69 20.12
CA ALA A 67 -6.52 -10.62 21.22
C ALA A 67 -6.67 -12.09 20.75
N ASP A 68 -7.32 -12.29 19.60
CA ASP A 68 -7.47 -13.60 18.95
C ASP A 68 -7.06 -13.52 17.46
N PRO A 69 -5.78 -13.77 17.14
CA PRO A 69 -5.27 -13.67 15.78
C PRO A 69 -5.57 -14.90 14.90
N ALA A 70 -6.18 -15.95 15.45
CA ALA A 70 -6.41 -17.21 14.74
C ALA A 70 -7.08 -17.04 13.37
N PRO A 71 -8.15 -16.22 13.20
CA PRO A 71 -8.76 -16.02 11.88
C PRO A 71 -7.81 -15.40 10.85
N LEU A 72 -6.92 -14.48 11.27
CA LEU A 72 -5.93 -13.87 10.40
C LEU A 72 -4.80 -14.87 10.08
N ASP A 73 -4.35 -15.63 11.06
CA ASP A 73 -3.29 -16.62 10.89
C ASP A 73 -3.74 -17.74 9.94
N GLU A 74 -4.98 -18.18 10.02
CA GLU A 74 -5.60 -19.15 9.11
C GLU A 74 -5.66 -18.59 7.67
N ALA A 75 -6.13 -17.35 7.50
CA ALA A 75 -6.22 -16.71 6.19
C ALA A 75 -4.84 -16.50 5.53
N LEU A 76 -3.82 -16.19 6.31
CA LEU A 76 -2.45 -16.04 5.81
C LEU A 76 -1.80 -17.40 5.52
N GLY A 77 -2.24 -18.47 6.18
CA GLY A 77 -1.71 -19.81 6.06
C GLY A 77 -0.32 -19.99 6.67
N ALA A 78 0.15 -21.23 6.71
CA ALA A 78 1.44 -21.59 7.32
C ALA A 78 2.68 -21.17 6.49
N LYS A 79 2.50 -20.72 5.25
CA LYS A 79 3.60 -20.37 4.35
C LYS A 79 4.28 -19.09 4.82
N VAL A 80 5.62 -19.14 4.92
CA VAL A 80 6.44 -17.95 5.19
C VAL A 80 6.34 -17.00 4.01
N HIS A 81 5.92 -15.77 4.26
CA HIS A 81 5.88 -14.72 3.24
C HIS A 81 7.29 -14.13 3.05
N THR A 82 7.77 -14.11 1.81
CA THR A 82 9.08 -13.54 1.46
C THR A 82 8.96 -12.21 0.72
N ARG A 83 7.80 -11.95 0.11
CA ARG A 83 7.53 -10.73 -0.64
C ARG A 83 6.55 -9.85 0.11
N LEU A 84 7.00 -8.66 0.50
CA LEU A 84 6.22 -7.71 1.28
C LEU A 84 4.90 -7.32 0.60
N GLY A 85 4.91 -7.08 -0.73
CA GLY A 85 3.71 -6.75 -1.49
C GLY A 85 2.63 -7.83 -1.42
N LEU A 86 3.00 -9.10 -1.65
CA LEU A 86 2.06 -10.22 -1.55
C LEU A 86 1.54 -10.43 -0.12
N TYR A 87 2.37 -10.14 0.88
CA TYR A 87 1.93 -10.20 2.27
C TYR A 87 0.89 -9.12 2.58
N ALA A 88 1.17 -7.89 2.17
CA ALA A 88 0.23 -6.77 2.32
C ALA A 88 -1.09 -7.01 1.58
N GLU A 89 -1.01 -7.56 0.36
CA GLU A 89 -2.18 -7.92 -0.46
C GLU A 89 -3.05 -8.98 0.25
N LYS A 90 -2.46 -10.02 0.85
CA LYS A 90 -3.21 -11.01 1.63
C LYS A 90 -3.87 -10.42 2.88
N LEU A 91 -3.20 -9.51 3.57
CA LEU A 91 -3.80 -8.78 4.69
C LEU A 91 -5.03 -7.98 4.24
N MET A 92 -4.93 -7.31 3.09
CA MET A 92 -6.06 -6.55 2.53
C MET A 92 -7.18 -7.46 2.02
N ALA A 93 -6.85 -8.61 1.40
CA ALA A 93 -7.84 -9.61 1.02
C ALA A 93 -8.65 -10.09 2.23
N PHE A 94 -7.96 -10.42 3.33
CA PHE A 94 -8.60 -10.78 4.59
C PHE A 94 -9.53 -9.66 5.08
N TYR A 95 -9.07 -8.42 5.10
CA TYR A 95 -9.91 -7.30 5.52
C TYR A 95 -11.16 -7.16 4.66
N PHE A 96 -11.03 -7.16 3.33
CA PHE A 96 -12.18 -7.03 2.43
C PHE A 96 -13.17 -8.20 2.57
N ALA A 97 -12.66 -9.43 2.76
CA ALA A 97 -13.50 -10.61 3.02
C ALA A 97 -14.27 -10.47 4.34
N GLN A 98 -13.60 -10.04 5.42
CA GLN A 98 -14.25 -9.82 6.73
C GLN A 98 -15.30 -8.70 6.70
N ARG A 99 -15.22 -7.79 5.73
CA ARG A 99 -16.21 -6.74 5.49
C ARG A 99 -17.30 -7.15 4.51
N GLY A 100 -17.30 -8.37 4.01
CA GLY A 100 -18.26 -8.87 3.02
C GLY A 100 -18.18 -8.13 1.68
N ARG A 101 -17.01 -7.51 1.39
CA ARG A 101 -16.81 -6.75 0.15
C ARG A 101 -16.03 -7.50 -0.91
N LEU A 102 -15.31 -8.55 -0.55
CA LEU A 102 -14.44 -9.27 -1.49
C LEU A 102 -15.26 -10.19 -2.39
N VAL A 103 -15.22 -9.93 -3.70
CA VAL A 103 -15.78 -10.80 -4.74
C VAL A 103 -14.72 -11.77 -5.25
N ALA A 104 -13.51 -11.26 -5.56
CA ALA A 104 -12.38 -12.08 -5.99
C ALA A 104 -11.06 -11.39 -5.61
N HIS A 105 -10.01 -12.20 -5.45
CA HIS A 105 -8.64 -11.78 -5.15
C HIS A 105 -7.68 -12.60 -6.01
N GLY A 106 -6.71 -11.91 -6.63
CA GLY A 106 -5.68 -12.56 -7.44
C GLY A 106 -6.24 -13.27 -8.68
N LEU A 107 -7.30 -12.70 -9.31
CA LEU A 107 -7.93 -13.32 -10.48
C LEU A 107 -7.08 -13.09 -11.73
N GLN A 108 -6.39 -14.13 -12.17
CA GLN A 108 -5.58 -14.08 -13.37
C GLN A 108 -6.43 -14.10 -14.64
N VAL A 109 -6.14 -13.18 -15.55
CA VAL A 109 -6.74 -13.09 -16.89
C VAL A 109 -5.76 -13.64 -17.91
N ARG A 110 -6.17 -14.67 -18.65
CA ARG A 110 -5.36 -15.31 -19.68
C ARG A 110 -6.09 -15.27 -21.02
N ALA A 111 -5.40 -14.83 -22.07
CA ALA A 111 -5.89 -14.92 -23.44
C ALA A 111 -5.74 -16.34 -24.00
N SER A 112 -4.73 -17.09 -23.52
CA SER A 112 -4.49 -18.50 -23.81
C SER A 112 -3.76 -19.16 -22.62
N PRO A 113 -3.59 -20.50 -22.57
CA PRO A 113 -2.87 -21.18 -21.48
C PRO A 113 -1.49 -20.62 -21.16
N ASN A 114 -0.79 -20.08 -22.16
CA ASN A 114 0.57 -19.55 -22.06
C ASN A 114 0.64 -18.02 -22.15
N ASP A 115 -0.51 -17.33 -22.26
CA ASP A 115 -0.56 -15.88 -22.43
C ASP A 115 -1.38 -15.24 -21.31
N THR A 116 -0.67 -14.68 -20.31
CA THR A 116 -1.28 -13.95 -19.21
C THR A 116 -1.40 -12.46 -19.59
N VAL A 117 -2.62 -11.99 -19.74
CA VAL A 117 -2.96 -10.59 -20.03
C VAL A 117 -2.72 -9.71 -18.81
N GLY A 118 -3.13 -10.18 -17.62
CA GLY A 118 -3.02 -9.45 -16.37
C GLY A 118 -3.64 -10.22 -15.21
N GLU A 119 -3.76 -9.53 -14.08
CA GLU A 119 -4.38 -10.05 -12.87
C GLU A 119 -5.18 -8.93 -12.21
N PHE A 120 -6.36 -9.24 -11.71
CA PHE A 120 -7.10 -8.35 -10.82
C PHE A 120 -6.63 -8.62 -9.40
N ASP A 121 -6.01 -7.64 -8.75
CA ASP A 121 -5.63 -7.79 -7.35
C ASP A 121 -6.88 -7.96 -6.49
N PHE A 122 -7.87 -7.06 -6.62
CA PHE A 122 -9.16 -7.20 -5.95
C PHE A 122 -10.31 -6.83 -6.86
N LEU A 123 -11.35 -7.64 -6.82
CA LEU A 123 -12.71 -7.28 -7.25
C LEU A 123 -13.57 -7.15 -6.01
N LEU A 124 -14.14 -5.96 -5.80
CA LEU A 124 -14.94 -5.63 -4.63
C LEU A 124 -16.40 -5.39 -5.03
N GLU A 125 -17.33 -5.64 -4.13
CA GLU A 125 -18.74 -5.33 -4.30
C GLU A 125 -18.96 -3.83 -4.59
N ASP A 126 -19.67 -3.51 -5.65
CA ASP A 126 -20.10 -2.17 -6.04
C ASP A 126 -21.58 -2.16 -6.44
N GLY A 127 -22.42 -2.57 -5.52
CA GLY A 127 -23.84 -2.78 -5.72
C GLY A 127 -24.18 -4.16 -6.29
N PRO A 128 -25.46 -4.42 -6.62
CA PRO A 128 -25.92 -5.74 -7.04
C PRO A 128 -25.40 -6.15 -8.43
N ASP A 129 -25.16 -5.18 -9.32
CA ASP A 129 -24.94 -5.43 -10.75
C ASP A 129 -23.51 -5.15 -11.23
N ALA A 130 -22.61 -4.72 -10.33
CA ALA A 130 -21.26 -4.31 -10.69
C ALA A 130 -20.21 -4.70 -9.66
N VAL A 131 -18.96 -4.63 -10.08
CA VAL A 131 -17.78 -4.75 -9.20
C VAL A 131 -16.85 -3.56 -9.38
N GLU A 132 -16.14 -3.19 -8.31
CA GLU A 132 -15.03 -2.25 -8.34
C GLU A 132 -13.71 -3.02 -8.45
N HIS A 133 -12.88 -2.67 -9.42
CA HIS A 133 -11.51 -3.16 -9.52
C HIS A 133 -10.59 -2.27 -8.70
N ILE A 134 -9.91 -2.85 -7.73
CA ILE A 134 -8.83 -2.19 -6.98
C ILE A 134 -7.49 -2.84 -7.34
N GLU A 135 -6.62 -2.09 -7.97
CA GLU A 135 -5.22 -2.41 -8.13
C GLU A 135 -4.48 -1.95 -6.88
N PHE A 136 -3.85 -2.87 -6.17
CA PHE A 136 -3.23 -2.61 -4.88
C PHE A 136 -1.71 -2.64 -4.96
N ALA A 137 -1.05 -1.69 -4.31
CA ALA A 137 0.40 -1.70 -4.21
C ALA A 137 0.89 -1.18 -2.86
N THR A 138 1.93 -1.83 -2.33
CA THR A 138 2.77 -1.25 -1.28
C THR A 138 4.14 -0.93 -1.86
N LYS A 139 4.61 0.31 -1.64
CA LYS A 139 5.83 0.83 -2.25
C LYS A 139 6.72 1.52 -1.22
N PHE A 140 8.01 1.18 -1.29
CA PHE A 140 9.07 1.71 -0.45
C PHE A 140 10.18 2.17 -1.39
N TYR A 141 10.24 3.48 -1.62
CA TYR A 141 11.17 4.07 -2.58
C TYR A 141 11.97 5.18 -1.93
N LEU A 142 13.17 5.38 -2.39
CA LEU A 142 14.00 6.52 -2.03
C LEU A 142 14.11 7.48 -3.21
N LEU A 143 14.19 8.77 -2.90
CA LEU A 143 14.49 9.79 -3.89
C LEU A 143 15.99 9.74 -4.18
N ASP A 144 16.35 9.35 -5.41
CA ASP A 144 17.73 9.29 -5.89
C ASP A 144 18.00 10.42 -6.88
N GLY A 145 19.09 11.17 -6.64
CA GLY A 145 19.57 12.22 -7.53
C GLY A 145 18.92 13.59 -7.36
N GLU A 146 19.51 14.59 -8.01
CA GLU A 146 19.11 16.01 -7.95
C GLU A 146 17.87 16.34 -8.80
N GLY A 147 17.36 15.41 -9.57
CA GLY A 147 16.19 15.54 -10.44
C GLY A 147 14.83 15.59 -9.72
N GLY A 148 14.80 15.84 -8.49
CA GLY A 148 13.91 15.86 -7.32
C GLY A 148 12.41 16.01 -7.48
N GLN A 149 11.81 16.10 -8.66
CA GLN A 149 10.34 16.27 -8.78
C GLN A 149 9.66 15.25 -9.71
N GLN A 150 10.35 14.23 -10.14
CA GLN A 150 9.79 13.24 -11.07
C GLN A 150 9.66 11.88 -10.40
N PHE A 151 8.54 11.20 -10.65
CA PHE A 151 8.30 9.85 -10.16
C PHE A 151 9.39 8.84 -10.56
N ASP A 152 10.11 9.08 -11.66
CA ASP A 152 11.19 8.21 -12.11
C ASP A 152 12.45 8.32 -11.24
N ALA A 153 12.61 9.42 -10.47
CA ALA A 153 13.67 9.57 -9.47
C ALA A 153 13.38 8.86 -8.14
N LEU A 154 12.14 8.41 -7.94
CA LEU A 154 11.77 7.58 -6.78
C LEU A 154 12.06 6.11 -7.12
N VAL A 155 13.22 5.62 -6.67
CA VAL A 155 13.72 4.29 -7.01
C VAL A 155 13.50 3.29 -5.87
N GLY A 156 13.26 2.04 -6.26
CA GLY A 156 13.11 0.95 -5.30
C GLY A 156 14.45 0.48 -4.74
N PRO A 157 14.43 -0.39 -3.70
CA PRO A 157 15.66 -0.85 -3.02
C PRO A 157 16.70 -1.54 -3.92
N ASN A 158 16.28 -2.01 -5.09
CA ASN A 158 17.18 -2.66 -6.05
C ASN A 158 17.65 -1.71 -7.17
N LEU A 159 17.25 -0.44 -7.14
CA LEU A 159 17.51 0.59 -8.15
C LEU A 159 17.03 0.23 -9.58
N ALA A 160 16.36 -0.92 -9.75
CA ALA A 160 15.88 -1.43 -11.03
C ALA A 160 14.41 -1.09 -11.33
N ASP A 161 13.69 -0.57 -10.34
CA ASP A 161 12.27 -0.19 -10.43
C ASP A 161 12.11 1.25 -9.97
N SER A 162 11.21 2.00 -10.57
CA SER A 162 10.84 3.35 -10.12
C SER A 162 9.34 3.49 -9.95
N LEU A 163 8.94 4.46 -9.13
CA LEU A 163 7.52 4.76 -8.94
C LEU A 163 6.87 5.17 -10.27
N GLY A 164 7.59 5.91 -11.12
CA GLY A 164 7.09 6.31 -12.44
C GLY A 164 6.80 5.13 -13.35
N ILE A 165 7.74 4.18 -13.49
CA ILE A 165 7.54 2.95 -14.27
C ILE A 165 6.32 2.18 -13.75
N LYS A 166 6.24 2.01 -12.41
CA LYS A 166 5.13 1.26 -11.80
C LYS A 166 3.79 1.96 -12.03
N MET A 167 3.71 3.26 -11.85
CA MET A 167 2.46 4.00 -12.04
C MET A 167 2.01 4.00 -13.50
N ARG A 168 2.90 4.18 -14.45
CA ARG A 168 2.56 4.00 -15.88
C ARG A 168 1.93 2.64 -16.14
N LYS A 169 2.55 1.55 -15.65
CA LYS A 169 1.98 0.21 -15.80
C LYS A 169 0.58 0.08 -15.17
N VAL A 170 0.38 0.62 -13.98
CA VAL A 170 -0.91 0.60 -13.29
C VAL A 170 -1.98 1.34 -14.11
N PHE A 171 -1.71 2.60 -14.45
CA PHE A 171 -2.72 3.49 -15.03
C PHE A 171 -2.99 3.24 -16.52
N GLU A 172 -2.00 2.77 -17.27
CA GLU A 172 -2.12 2.51 -18.71
C GLU A 172 -2.59 1.09 -19.03
N ARG A 173 -2.29 0.11 -18.18
CA ARG A 173 -2.56 -1.31 -18.46
C ARG A 173 -3.46 -1.97 -17.43
N GLN A 174 -3.09 -1.93 -16.13
CA GLN A 174 -3.78 -2.73 -15.13
C GLN A 174 -5.21 -2.22 -14.88
N LEU A 175 -5.40 -0.90 -14.72
CA LEU A 175 -6.74 -0.33 -14.52
C LEU A 175 -7.67 -0.46 -15.74
N SER A 176 -7.15 -0.74 -16.92
CA SER A 176 -7.97 -0.99 -18.13
C SER A 176 -8.29 -2.46 -18.36
N LEU A 177 -7.82 -3.36 -17.51
CA LEU A 177 -7.95 -4.80 -17.66
C LEU A 177 -9.42 -5.26 -17.80
N GLY A 178 -10.36 -4.63 -17.09
CA GLY A 178 -11.78 -4.95 -17.14
C GLY A 178 -12.43 -4.79 -18.53
N GLY A 179 -11.82 -3.99 -19.41
CA GLY A 179 -12.24 -3.82 -20.80
C GLY A 179 -11.71 -4.92 -21.75
N HIS A 180 -10.78 -5.75 -21.31
CA HIS A 180 -10.21 -6.78 -22.17
C HIS A 180 -11.19 -7.95 -22.38
N PRO A 181 -11.38 -8.47 -23.63
CA PRO A 181 -12.35 -9.54 -23.91
C PRO A 181 -12.16 -10.78 -23.02
N ALA A 182 -10.91 -11.21 -22.80
CA ALA A 182 -10.61 -12.34 -21.91
C ALA A 182 -10.98 -12.08 -20.44
N ALA A 183 -10.92 -10.82 -19.98
CA ALA A 183 -11.36 -10.46 -18.64
C ALA A 183 -12.90 -10.48 -18.54
N GLN A 184 -13.59 -9.94 -19.53
CA GLN A 184 -15.06 -9.91 -19.56
C GLN A 184 -15.68 -11.31 -19.48
N ALA A 185 -15.01 -12.31 -20.07
CA ALA A 185 -15.46 -13.71 -19.99
C ALA A 185 -15.32 -14.35 -18.59
N LEU A 186 -14.47 -13.77 -17.72
CA LEU A 186 -14.19 -14.27 -16.38
C LEU A 186 -14.92 -13.51 -15.29
N LEU A 187 -15.29 -12.26 -15.56
CA LEU A 187 -15.91 -11.37 -14.58
C LEU A 187 -17.32 -11.83 -14.23
N PRO A 188 -17.67 -11.96 -12.93
CA PRO A 188 -19.02 -12.30 -12.53
C PRO A 188 -20.04 -11.19 -12.83
N ARG A 189 -19.58 -9.94 -12.89
CA ARG A 189 -20.34 -8.73 -13.18
C ARG A 189 -19.40 -7.70 -13.82
N PRO A 190 -19.93 -6.71 -14.59
CA PRO A 190 -19.11 -5.65 -15.18
C PRO A 190 -18.32 -4.84 -14.14
N VAL A 191 -17.13 -4.41 -14.51
CA VAL A 191 -16.35 -3.45 -13.72
C VAL A 191 -16.93 -2.06 -13.93
N SER A 192 -17.49 -1.46 -12.88
CA SER A 192 -18.06 -0.10 -12.89
C SER A 192 -16.99 0.97 -12.83
N LYS A 193 -15.91 0.69 -12.07
CA LYS A 193 -14.79 1.59 -11.85
C LYS A 193 -13.52 0.80 -11.52
N ALA A 194 -12.38 1.36 -11.92
CA ALA A 194 -11.06 0.79 -11.63
C ALA A 194 -10.17 1.85 -11.01
N LYS A 195 -9.60 1.56 -9.84
CA LYS A 195 -8.80 2.50 -9.06
C LYS A 195 -7.55 1.85 -8.50
N ALA A 196 -6.52 2.65 -8.26
CA ALA A 196 -5.30 2.24 -7.58
C ALA A 196 -5.35 2.62 -6.10
N LEU A 197 -5.11 1.67 -5.21
CA LEU A 197 -4.89 1.88 -3.78
C LEU A 197 -3.40 1.67 -3.50
N VAL A 198 -2.68 2.75 -3.23
CA VAL A 198 -1.22 2.70 -3.07
C VAL A 198 -0.84 3.18 -1.68
N LYS A 199 -0.21 2.30 -0.92
CA LYS A 199 0.36 2.59 0.41
C LYS A 199 1.88 2.51 0.34
N GLY A 200 2.58 3.17 1.25
CA GLY A 200 4.04 3.06 1.25
C GLY A 200 4.75 4.19 1.98
N TRP A 201 6.06 4.14 1.85
CA TRP A 201 6.98 5.11 2.42
C TRP A 201 7.89 5.66 1.33
N LEU A 202 8.09 6.97 1.36
CA LEU A 202 9.13 7.61 0.57
C LEU A 202 10.26 8.08 1.49
N PHE A 203 11.48 7.78 1.06
CA PHE A 203 12.68 8.15 1.80
C PHE A 203 13.43 9.23 1.02
N TYR A 204 13.82 10.28 1.69
CA TYR A 204 14.45 11.46 1.12
C TYR A 204 15.86 11.64 1.67
N PRO A 205 16.76 12.32 0.97
CA PRO A 205 18.02 12.74 1.56
C PRO A 205 17.74 13.55 2.83
N SER A 206 18.60 13.44 3.83
CA SER A 206 18.45 14.15 5.11
C SER A 206 18.20 15.65 4.88
N GLY A 207 17.16 16.19 5.53
CA GLY A 207 16.82 17.61 5.46
C GLY A 207 16.07 18.08 4.20
N SER A 208 15.69 17.19 3.28
CA SER A 208 14.99 17.54 2.04
C SER A 208 13.63 16.85 1.95
N TRP A 209 12.54 17.64 1.80
CA TRP A 209 11.17 17.15 1.65
C TRP A 209 10.49 17.83 0.46
N PRO A 210 10.88 17.53 -0.79
CA PRO A 210 10.28 18.19 -1.94
C PRO A 210 8.79 17.81 -2.07
N GLU A 211 7.97 18.80 -2.36
CA GLU A 211 6.60 18.54 -2.78
C GLU A 211 6.61 18.00 -4.21
N MET A 212 5.90 16.89 -4.41
CA MET A 212 5.75 16.27 -5.72
C MET A 212 4.29 16.21 -6.11
N ARG A 213 3.97 16.70 -7.31
CA ARG A 213 2.64 16.58 -7.87
C ARG A 213 2.22 15.10 -7.92
N GLY A 214 1.00 14.81 -7.47
CA GLY A 214 0.46 13.46 -7.45
C GLY A 214 0.83 12.64 -6.20
N ILE A 215 1.83 13.05 -5.41
CA ILE A 215 2.10 12.47 -4.10
C ILE A 215 1.21 13.14 -3.04
N ALA A 216 0.65 12.35 -2.14
CA ALA A 216 -0.14 12.89 -1.04
C ALA A 216 0.75 13.70 -0.08
N ALA A 217 0.34 14.92 0.29
CA ALA A 217 1.10 15.77 1.19
C ALA A 217 1.39 15.11 2.55
N GLY A 218 0.47 14.26 3.03
CA GLY A 218 0.58 13.54 4.31
C GLY A 218 1.17 12.14 4.19
N HIS A 219 1.77 11.73 3.06
CA HIS A 219 2.34 10.39 2.89
C HIS A 219 3.39 10.05 3.95
N CYS A 220 3.58 8.76 4.22
CA CYS A 220 4.63 8.30 5.14
C CYS A 220 6.01 8.64 4.60
N ARG A 221 6.85 9.26 5.45
CA ARG A 221 8.18 9.76 5.10
C ARG A 221 9.24 9.16 6.00
N GLY A 222 10.39 8.88 5.40
CA GLY A 222 11.62 8.57 6.07
C GLY A 222 12.76 9.37 5.46
N PHE A 223 13.95 9.23 6.02
CA PHE A 223 15.17 9.76 5.41
C PHE A 223 16.14 8.63 5.07
N TRP A 224 17.07 8.91 4.18
CA TRP A 224 18.20 8.05 3.89
C TRP A 224 19.49 8.88 3.88
N CYS A 225 20.60 8.23 4.17
CA CYS A 225 21.93 8.80 4.04
C CYS A 225 22.87 7.74 3.41
N ALA A 226 23.99 8.19 2.89
CA ALA A 226 25.03 7.30 2.41
C ALA A 226 25.67 6.55 3.58
N LEU A 227 26.26 5.39 3.31
CA LEU A 227 26.84 4.53 4.37
C LEU A 227 28.00 5.21 5.09
N ASP A 228 28.79 6.03 4.40
CA ASP A 228 29.88 6.82 4.94
C ASP A 228 29.43 8.02 5.78
N GLU A 229 28.13 8.36 5.72
CA GLU A 229 27.52 9.41 6.55
C GLU A 229 26.88 8.86 7.83
N ILE A 230 26.88 7.54 8.05
CA ILE A 230 26.17 6.91 9.17
C ILE A 230 26.65 7.43 10.55
N ASP A 231 27.92 7.81 10.64
CA ASP A 231 28.50 8.36 11.86
C ASP A 231 27.89 9.72 12.25
N THR A 232 27.24 10.41 11.31
CA THR A 232 26.50 11.66 11.59
C THR A 232 25.26 11.42 12.42
N LEU A 233 24.77 10.17 12.48
CA LEU A 233 23.66 9.72 13.32
C LEU A 233 24.14 9.26 14.71
N ALA A 234 25.37 9.61 15.10
CA ALA A 234 25.95 9.23 16.38
C ALA A 234 25.06 9.70 17.56
N GLY A 235 24.76 8.77 18.46
CA GLY A 235 23.87 9.01 19.60
C GLY A 235 22.43 8.51 19.41
N GLU A 236 22.04 8.15 18.19
CA GLU A 236 20.74 7.51 17.90
C GLU A 236 20.85 5.98 18.00
N GLU A 237 19.84 5.35 18.56
CA GLU A 237 19.71 3.90 18.52
C GLU A 237 19.20 3.48 17.14
N ILE A 238 19.99 2.69 16.40
CA ILE A 238 19.65 2.17 15.09
C ILE A 238 19.19 0.72 15.20
N LEU A 239 17.96 0.45 14.77
CA LEU A 239 17.39 -0.89 14.75
C LEU A 239 17.17 -1.35 13.30
N MET A 240 17.75 -2.52 12.97
CA MET A 240 17.49 -3.16 11.67
C MET A 240 16.13 -3.87 11.67
N LEU A 241 15.20 -3.40 10.84
CA LEU A 241 13.88 -4.00 10.73
C LEU A 241 13.85 -5.10 9.66
N PRO A 242 13.38 -6.32 10.00
CA PRO A 242 13.07 -7.34 9.02
C PRO A 242 12.03 -6.81 8.00
N ARG A 243 12.17 -7.21 6.72
CA ARG A 243 11.35 -6.68 5.61
C ARG A 243 9.85 -6.69 5.88
N LEU A 244 9.30 -7.74 6.50
CA LEU A 244 7.86 -7.82 6.78
C LEU A 244 7.38 -6.85 7.87
N GLN A 245 8.28 -6.25 8.63
CA GLN A 245 7.98 -5.24 9.63
C GLN A 245 8.00 -3.81 9.06
N TRP A 246 8.32 -3.64 7.78
CA TRP A 246 8.30 -2.32 7.14
C TRP A 246 6.90 -1.73 6.96
N LEU A 247 5.85 -2.56 7.05
CA LEU A 247 4.47 -2.07 6.86
C LEU A 247 4.02 -1.12 7.96
N ALA A 248 4.48 -1.27 9.19
CA ALA A 248 4.04 -0.43 10.29
C ALA A 248 5.21 0.29 10.96
N PRO A 249 5.02 1.54 11.48
CA PRO A 249 5.99 2.18 12.35
C PRO A 249 6.31 1.32 13.58
N PHE A 250 7.58 1.34 13.99
CA PHE A 250 8.07 0.58 15.11
C PHE A 250 7.92 1.34 16.43
#